data_3c70d7fcb5ca6ac3e93de1e4b613e02b
#
_entry.id   3c70d7fcb5ca6ac3e93de1e4b613e02b
#
_cell.length_a   1.000
_cell.length_b   1.000
_cell.length_c   1.000
_cell.angle_alpha   90.00
_cell.angle_beta   90.00
_cell.angle_gamma   90.00
#
_symmetry.space_group_name_H-M   'P 1'
#
loop_
_entity.id
_entity.type
_entity.pdbx_description
1 polymer ?
#
loop_
_entity_poly.entity_id
_entity_poly.type
_entity_poly.pdbx_seq_one_letter_code
_entity_poly.pdbx_strand_id
1 'polypeptide(L)'
;MAASRKSRILIADDNATNVELLEVYLAGLDCETAVAVDGRDTLDKVASFKPDLILLDIMMPKLSGFEVCKQLKGDPATRGIMILMVTALNELGDIERAVNAGTDDFLSKPVNKLELLKRVEIMLRLRHVEDEVERLRRYIEGMEDSTGPGA
;
A
#
# COMPACT_ATOMS: atom_id res chain seq x y z
N MET A 1 -6.83 -17.60 -14.88
CA MET A 1 -6.35 -16.93 -14.20
C MET A 1 -6.09 -15.75 -14.74
N ALA A 2 -6.69 -15.02 -14.53
CA ALA A 2 -6.44 -13.83 -15.07
C ALA A 2 -5.03 -13.65 -14.93
N ALA A 3 -4.48 -13.53 -16.01
CA ALA A 3 -3.16 -13.16 -15.98
C ALA A 3 -3.12 -12.02 -15.07
N SER A 4 -2.61 -12.25 -14.01
CA SER A 4 -2.47 -11.21 -13.11
C SER A 4 -1.49 -10.25 -13.68
N ARG A 5 -1.85 -9.02 -13.68
CA ARG A 5 -0.91 -7.96 -13.97
C ARG A 5 0.19 -7.99 -12.90
N LYS A 6 1.32 -7.41 -13.21
CA LYS A 6 2.38 -7.26 -12.23
C LYS A 6 1.87 -6.46 -11.04
N SER A 7 2.37 -6.80 -9.87
CA SER A 7 2.08 -6.00 -8.67
C SER A 7 2.63 -4.59 -8.85
N ARG A 8 1.91 -3.62 -8.34
CA ARG A 8 2.28 -2.21 -8.45
C ARG A 8 2.63 -1.65 -7.08
N ILE A 9 3.82 -1.08 -6.97
CA ILE A 9 4.32 -0.51 -5.73
C ILE A 9 4.58 0.98 -5.94
N LEU A 10 3.94 1.81 -5.12
CA LEU A 10 4.17 3.25 -5.13
C LEU A 10 5.16 3.59 -4.02
N ILE A 11 6.23 4.28 -4.36
CA ILE A 11 7.21 4.76 -3.39
C ILE A 11 6.91 6.24 -3.14
N ALA A 12 6.47 6.57 -1.94
CA ALA A 12 6.13 7.92 -1.55
C ALA A 12 7.17 8.44 -0.56
N ASP A 13 8.10 9.24 -1.06
CA ASP A 13 9.21 9.80 -0.29
C ASP A 13 9.75 11.01 -1.04
N ASP A 14 10.00 12.11 -0.34
CA ASP A 14 10.51 13.33 -0.96
C ASP A 14 12.03 13.34 -1.12
N ASN A 15 12.73 12.36 -0.59
CA ASN A 15 14.18 12.28 -0.67
C ASN A 15 14.60 11.36 -1.81
N ALA A 16 15.23 11.94 -2.84
CA ALA A 16 15.62 11.21 -4.05
C ALA A 16 16.57 10.04 -3.75
N THR A 17 17.47 10.20 -2.80
CA THR A 17 18.42 9.14 -2.43
C THR A 17 17.69 7.93 -1.83
N ASN A 18 16.72 8.18 -0.97
CA ASN A 18 15.91 7.11 -0.39
C ASN A 18 15.11 6.39 -1.47
N VAL A 19 14.54 7.15 -2.40
CA VAL A 19 13.79 6.58 -3.51
C VAL A 19 14.67 5.67 -4.36
N GLU A 20 15.86 6.12 -4.72
CA GLU A 20 16.80 5.32 -5.51
C GLU A 20 17.16 4.02 -4.80
N LEU A 21 17.40 4.08 -3.50
CA LEU A 21 17.74 2.91 -2.71
C LEU A 21 16.60 1.89 -2.72
N LEU A 22 15.37 2.36 -2.50
CA LEU A 22 14.21 1.49 -2.51
C LEU A 22 13.97 0.89 -3.90
N GLU A 23 14.15 1.68 -4.95
CA GLU A 23 14.03 1.17 -6.32
C GLU A 23 15.05 0.07 -6.61
N VAL A 24 16.28 0.25 -6.15
CA VAL A 24 17.33 -0.77 -6.32
C VAL A 24 16.95 -2.04 -5.55
N TYR A 25 16.45 -1.90 -4.33
CA TYR A 25 16.05 -3.06 -3.53
C TYR A 25 14.89 -3.82 -4.18
N LEU A 26 13.94 -3.09 -4.76
CA LEU A 26 12.76 -3.71 -5.39
C LEU A 26 13.03 -4.26 -6.79
N ALA A 27 14.16 -3.91 -7.39
CA ALA A 27 14.46 -4.30 -8.77
C ALA A 27 14.48 -5.82 -8.98
N GLY A 28 14.72 -6.60 -7.92
CA GLY A 28 14.69 -8.05 -7.99
C GLY A 28 13.31 -8.67 -7.97
N LEU A 29 12.26 -7.87 -7.72
CA LEU A 29 10.89 -8.35 -7.70
C LEU A 29 10.22 -8.10 -9.05
N ASP A 30 9.27 -8.95 -9.39
CA ASP A 30 8.49 -8.78 -10.62
C ASP A 30 7.34 -7.82 -10.33
N CYS A 31 7.64 -6.53 -10.32
CA CYS A 31 6.66 -5.49 -9.99
C CYS A 31 6.91 -4.22 -10.81
N GLU A 32 5.87 -3.41 -10.93
CA GLU A 32 5.95 -2.07 -11.49
C GLU A 32 6.08 -1.10 -10.34
N THR A 33 6.89 -0.07 -10.49
CA THR A 33 7.05 0.96 -9.47
C THR A 33 6.73 2.33 -10.02
N ALA A 34 6.23 3.20 -9.16
CA ALA A 34 6.07 4.62 -9.44
C ALA A 34 6.52 5.39 -8.20
N VAL A 35 6.77 6.68 -8.36
CA VAL A 35 7.29 7.52 -7.29
C VAL A 35 6.39 8.73 -7.08
N ALA A 36 6.10 9.02 -5.82
CA ALA A 36 5.41 10.25 -5.41
C ALA A 36 6.34 11.02 -4.48
N VAL A 37 6.40 12.33 -4.65
CA VAL A 37 7.39 13.18 -3.96
C VAL A 37 6.83 13.95 -2.77
N ASP A 38 5.52 13.94 -2.58
CA ASP A 38 4.87 14.54 -1.43
C ASP A 38 3.51 13.89 -1.20
N GLY A 39 2.82 14.31 -0.14
CA GLY A 39 1.54 13.68 0.22
C GLY A 39 0.45 13.89 -0.83
N ARG A 40 0.39 15.07 -1.43
CA ARG A 40 -0.60 15.35 -2.47
C ARG A 40 -0.33 14.53 -3.72
N ASP A 41 0.93 14.47 -4.15
CA ASP A 41 1.35 13.65 -5.28
C ASP A 41 1.04 12.18 -5.05
N THR A 42 1.18 11.72 -3.80
CA THR A 42 0.83 10.35 -3.41
C THR A 42 -0.64 10.06 -3.70
N LEU A 43 -1.54 10.94 -3.25
CA LEU A 43 -2.97 10.75 -3.49
C LEU A 43 -3.30 10.77 -4.98
N ASP A 44 -2.68 11.68 -5.74
CA ASP A 44 -2.87 11.75 -7.18
C ASP A 44 -2.42 10.46 -7.87
N LYS A 45 -1.28 9.92 -7.47
CA LYS A 45 -0.75 8.69 -8.06
C LYS A 45 -1.51 7.45 -7.62
N VAL A 46 -2.11 7.44 -6.46
CA VAL A 46 -3.02 6.36 -6.06
C VAL A 46 -4.15 6.25 -7.08
N ALA A 47 -4.72 7.38 -7.49
CA ALA A 47 -5.82 7.39 -8.45
C ALA A 47 -5.37 6.93 -9.85
N SER A 48 -4.19 7.35 -10.30
CA SER A 48 -3.72 7.07 -11.67
C SER A 48 -2.97 5.75 -11.80
N PHE A 49 -2.11 5.43 -10.85
CA PHE A 49 -1.27 4.22 -10.89
C PHE A 49 -1.97 3.00 -10.31
N LYS A 50 -2.88 3.21 -9.37
CA LYS A 50 -3.62 2.14 -8.68
C LYS A 50 -2.68 1.11 -8.05
N PRO A 51 -1.88 1.51 -7.06
CA PRO A 51 -0.92 0.60 -6.45
C PRO A 51 -1.58 -0.49 -5.61
N ASP A 52 -0.88 -1.60 -5.47
CA ASP A 52 -1.24 -2.66 -4.55
C ASP A 52 -0.64 -2.41 -3.17
N LEU A 53 0.52 -1.75 -3.15
CA LEU A 53 1.30 -1.48 -1.96
C LEU A 53 1.90 -0.09 -2.07
N ILE A 54 1.93 0.64 -0.97
CA ILE A 54 2.61 1.93 -0.88
C ILE A 54 3.70 1.84 0.18
N LEU A 55 4.93 2.18 -0.20
CA LEU A 55 6.01 2.42 0.75
C LEU A 55 5.94 3.91 1.07
N LEU A 56 5.51 4.24 2.27
CA LEU A 56 5.08 5.59 2.61
C LEU A 56 5.95 6.20 3.70
N ASP A 57 6.66 7.27 3.37
CA ASP A 57 7.38 8.04 4.38
C ASP A 57 6.39 8.95 5.12
N ILE A 58 6.60 9.10 6.42
CA ILE A 58 5.77 9.95 7.25
C ILE A 58 6.12 11.43 7.03
N MET A 59 7.41 11.73 6.90
CA MET A 59 7.88 13.12 6.82
C MET A 59 7.92 13.62 5.38
N MET A 60 6.76 14.02 4.88
CA MET A 60 6.65 14.59 3.54
C MET A 60 6.00 15.97 3.58
N PRO A 61 6.33 16.87 2.64
CA PRO A 61 5.65 18.15 2.55
C PRO A 61 4.20 18.02 2.08
N LYS A 62 3.43 19.04 2.28
CA LYS A 62 2.01 19.20 1.92
C LYS A 62 1.08 18.37 2.79
N LEU A 63 1.19 17.05 2.75
CA LEU A 63 0.45 16.16 3.63
C LEU A 63 1.43 15.14 4.19
N SER A 64 1.39 14.91 5.48
CA SER A 64 2.25 13.91 6.11
C SER A 64 1.81 12.50 5.72
N GLY A 65 2.69 11.52 5.90
CA GLY A 65 2.34 10.12 5.66
C GLY A 65 1.20 9.65 6.54
N PHE A 66 1.08 10.15 7.77
CA PHE A 66 -0.06 9.83 8.65
C PHE A 66 -1.37 10.27 8.02
N GLU A 67 -1.42 11.48 7.49
CA GLU A 67 -2.63 12.00 6.87
C GLU A 67 -3.00 11.24 5.61
N VAL A 68 -2.01 10.94 4.78
CA VAL A 68 -2.22 10.14 3.56
C VAL A 68 -2.78 8.77 3.92
N CYS A 69 -2.16 8.09 4.87
CA CYS A 69 -2.60 6.77 5.32
C CYS A 69 -4.04 6.81 5.83
N LYS A 70 -4.34 7.78 6.66
CA LYS A 70 -5.68 7.94 7.25
C LYS A 70 -6.73 8.15 6.16
N GLN A 71 -6.44 8.98 5.17
CA GLN A 71 -7.37 9.21 4.06
C GLN A 71 -7.59 7.95 3.24
N LEU A 72 -6.52 7.24 2.91
CA LEU A 72 -6.63 6.03 2.10
C LEU A 72 -7.37 4.92 2.83
N LYS A 73 -7.09 4.72 4.11
CA LYS A 73 -7.75 3.68 4.91
C LYS A 73 -9.19 4.05 5.26
N GLY A 74 -9.53 5.31 5.23
CA GLY A 74 -10.89 5.78 5.49
C GLY A 74 -11.81 5.70 4.27
N ASP A 75 -11.27 5.48 3.10
CA ASP A 75 -12.06 5.43 1.86
C ASP A 75 -12.24 3.98 1.41
N PRO A 76 -13.48 3.51 1.26
CA PRO A 76 -13.73 2.14 0.80
C PRO A 76 -13.05 1.79 -0.52
N ALA A 77 -12.83 2.76 -1.40
CA ALA A 77 -12.19 2.54 -2.70
C ALA A 77 -10.69 2.25 -2.58
N THR A 78 -10.05 2.68 -1.51
CA THR A 78 -8.58 2.60 -1.37
C THR A 78 -8.12 1.85 -0.12
N ARG A 79 -9.00 1.54 0.80
CA ARG A 79 -8.59 0.92 2.08
C ARG A 79 -7.95 -0.46 1.92
N GLY A 80 -8.15 -1.12 0.80
CA GLY A 80 -7.53 -2.41 0.52
C GLY A 80 -6.08 -2.31 0.08
N ILE A 81 -5.59 -1.12 -0.24
CA ILE A 81 -4.19 -0.92 -0.59
C ILE A 81 -3.34 -1.16 0.66
N MET A 82 -2.31 -1.99 0.54
CA MET A 82 -1.42 -2.25 1.66
C MET A 82 -0.48 -1.05 1.85
N ILE A 83 -0.29 -0.64 3.08
CA ILE A 83 0.58 0.51 3.40
C ILE A 83 1.66 0.05 4.36
N LEU A 84 2.91 0.20 3.92
CA LEU A 84 4.09 -0.04 4.73
C LEU A 84 4.76 1.32 4.96
N MET A 85 4.72 1.81 6.20
CA MET A 85 5.42 3.05 6.52
C MET A 85 6.90 2.79 6.65
N VAL A 86 7.70 3.60 5.97
CA VAL A 86 9.16 3.48 5.96
C VAL A 86 9.74 4.83 6.37
N THR A 87 10.17 4.94 7.62
CA THR A 87 10.53 6.25 8.16
C THR A 87 11.62 6.15 9.22
N ALA A 88 12.28 7.27 9.47
CA ALA A 88 13.29 7.37 10.55
C ALA A 88 12.64 7.53 11.93
N LEU A 89 11.34 7.73 12.01
CA LEU A 89 10.64 7.89 13.28
C LEU A 89 10.60 6.56 14.03
N ASN A 90 11.00 6.59 15.29
CA ASN A 90 11.07 5.37 16.09
C ASN A 90 10.62 5.57 17.53
N GLU A 91 9.99 6.71 17.85
CA GLU A 91 9.45 6.94 19.16
C GLU A 91 8.10 6.25 19.32
N LEU A 92 7.75 5.87 20.53
CA LEU A 92 6.50 5.18 20.81
C LEU A 92 5.28 5.96 20.32
N GLY A 93 5.27 7.28 20.50
CA GLY A 93 4.17 8.11 20.03
C GLY A 93 3.99 8.08 18.52
N ASP A 94 5.09 7.96 17.78
CA ASP A 94 5.05 7.87 16.31
C ASP A 94 4.47 6.53 15.87
N ILE A 95 4.81 5.46 16.57
CA ILE A 95 4.27 4.14 16.30
C ILE A 95 2.77 4.13 16.56
N GLU A 96 2.34 4.72 17.67
CA GLU A 96 0.90 4.84 17.98
C GLU A 96 0.15 5.62 16.90
N ARG A 97 0.72 6.73 16.42
CA ARG A 97 0.11 7.51 15.35
C ARG A 97 -0.01 6.69 14.05
N ALA A 98 1.01 5.90 13.73
CA ALA A 98 0.98 5.04 12.55
C ALA A 98 -0.14 4.00 12.65
N VAL A 99 -0.25 3.35 13.81
CA VAL A 99 -1.30 2.36 14.06
C VAL A 99 -2.68 3.02 13.97
N ASN A 100 -2.84 4.19 14.59
CA ASN A 100 -4.11 4.92 14.58
C ASN A 100 -4.49 5.42 13.18
N ALA A 101 -3.50 5.66 12.32
CA ALA A 101 -3.75 6.05 10.94
C ALA A 101 -4.15 4.84 10.06
N GLY A 102 -3.98 3.62 10.57
CA GLY A 102 -4.40 2.41 9.88
C GLY A 102 -3.33 1.75 9.04
N THR A 103 -2.03 2.04 9.29
CA THR A 103 -0.96 1.40 8.54
C THR A 103 -0.98 -0.12 8.73
N ASP A 104 -0.61 -0.84 7.69
CA ASP A 104 -0.56 -2.31 7.76
C ASP A 104 0.72 -2.80 8.42
N ASP A 105 1.82 -2.07 8.26
CA ASP A 105 3.09 -2.39 8.88
C ASP A 105 3.99 -1.15 8.92
N PHE A 106 5.11 -1.27 9.59
CA PHE A 106 6.03 -0.17 9.85
C PHE A 106 7.46 -0.67 9.77
N LEU A 107 8.33 0.10 9.11
CA LEU A 107 9.74 -0.24 8.96
C LEU A 107 10.57 0.98 9.25
N SER A 108 11.57 0.85 10.12
CA SER A 108 12.44 1.96 10.47
C SER A 108 13.61 2.09 9.50
N LYS A 109 14.00 3.32 9.21
CA LYS A 109 15.23 3.61 8.48
C LYS A 109 16.42 3.52 9.45
N PRO A 110 17.60 3.06 9.00
CA PRO A 110 17.94 2.65 7.64
C PRO A 110 17.29 1.31 7.27
N VAL A 111 16.82 1.20 6.04
CA VAL A 111 16.08 0.04 5.58
C VAL A 111 17.05 -1.13 5.28
N ASN A 112 16.75 -2.29 5.84
CA ASN A 112 17.44 -3.52 5.52
C ASN A 112 16.77 -4.16 4.31
N LYS A 113 17.54 -4.48 3.28
CA LYS A 113 17.01 -5.02 2.04
C LYS A 113 16.19 -6.29 2.24
N LEU A 114 16.74 -7.24 2.99
CA LEU A 114 16.08 -8.54 3.19
C LEU A 114 14.77 -8.38 3.95
N GLU A 115 14.78 -7.54 4.99
CA GLU A 115 13.57 -7.26 5.77
C GLU A 115 12.50 -6.60 4.93
N LEU A 116 12.89 -5.60 4.13
CA LEU A 116 11.95 -4.92 3.22
C LEU A 116 11.33 -5.92 2.24
N LEU A 117 12.16 -6.72 1.58
CA LEU A 117 11.66 -7.67 0.58
C LEU A 117 10.71 -8.70 1.18
N LYS A 118 11.01 -9.20 2.38
CA LYS A 118 10.12 -10.14 3.05
C LYS A 118 8.77 -9.52 3.36
N ARG A 119 8.75 -8.29 3.87
CA ARG A 119 7.51 -7.61 4.19
C ARG A 119 6.69 -7.30 2.94
N VAL A 120 7.36 -6.82 1.91
CA VAL A 120 6.71 -6.54 0.62
C VAL A 120 6.06 -7.80 0.04
N GLU A 121 6.79 -8.91 0.02
CA GLU A 121 6.26 -10.18 -0.49
C GLU A 121 5.03 -10.64 0.29
N ILE A 122 5.08 -10.58 1.61
CA ILE A 122 3.97 -10.97 2.46
C ILE A 122 2.76 -10.05 2.22
N MET A 123 3.00 -8.75 2.18
CA MET A 123 1.91 -7.78 2.00
C MET A 123 1.24 -7.91 0.63
N LEU A 124 2.03 -8.11 -0.42
CA LEU A 124 1.47 -8.33 -1.76
C LEU A 124 0.66 -9.62 -1.81
N ARG A 125 1.11 -10.66 -1.13
CA ARG A 125 0.36 -11.91 -1.06
C ARG A 125 -0.97 -11.71 -0.35
N LEU A 126 -0.98 -10.99 0.77
CA LEU A 126 -2.21 -10.68 1.48
C LEU A 126 -3.16 -9.83 0.64
N ARG A 127 -2.62 -8.87 -0.09
CA ARG A 127 -3.41 -8.05 -1.00
C ARG A 127 -4.15 -8.91 -2.03
N HIS A 128 -3.45 -9.87 -2.63
CA HIS A 128 -4.03 -10.76 -3.63
C HIS A 128 -5.08 -11.70 -3.04
N VAL A 129 -4.86 -12.20 -1.83
CA VAL A 129 -5.84 -13.04 -1.13
C VAL A 129 -7.12 -12.25 -0.83
N GLU A 130 -6.98 -11.03 -0.37
CA GLU A 130 -8.13 -10.16 -0.11
C GLU A 130 -8.94 -9.91 -1.39
N ASP A 131 -8.27 -9.67 -2.50
CA ASP A 131 -8.94 -9.48 -3.79
C ASP A 131 -9.71 -10.73 -4.21
N GLU A 132 -9.16 -11.91 -4.00
CA GLU A 132 -9.82 -13.17 -4.30
C GLU A 132 -11.07 -13.37 -3.44
N VAL A 133 -10.94 -13.12 -2.14
CA VAL A 133 -12.05 -13.23 -1.21
C VAL A 133 -13.18 -12.28 -1.61
N GLU A 134 -12.83 -11.05 -1.95
CA GLU A 134 -13.81 -10.07 -2.37
C GLU A 134 -14.53 -10.50 -3.67
N ARG A 135 -13.80 -11.03 -4.63
CA ARG A 135 -14.40 -11.54 -5.87
C ARG A 135 -15.35 -12.71 -5.60
N LEU A 136 -14.95 -13.63 -4.74
CA LEU A 136 -15.80 -14.76 -4.37
C LEU A 136 -17.06 -14.28 -3.67
N ARG A 137 -16.92 -13.32 -2.78
CA ARG A 137 -18.07 -12.76 -2.07
C ARG A 137 -19.05 -12.14 -3.05
N ARG A 138 -18.59 -11.34 -3.98
CA ARG A 138 -19.43 -10.72 -5.00
C ARG A 138 -20.11 -11.74 -5.88
N TYR A 139 -19.40 -12.79 -6.23
CA TYR A 139 -19.96 -13.88 -7.02
C TYR A 139 -21.10 -14.57 -6.29
N ILE A 140 -20.89 -14.90 -5.02
CA ILE A 140 -21.91 -15.54 -4.18
C ILE A 140 -23.12 -14.63 -4.02
N GLU A 141 -22.92 -13.36 -3.75
CA GLU A 141 -24.01 -12.39 -3.63
C GLU A 141 -24.82 -12.30 -4.92
N GLY A 142 -24.14 -12.28 -6.06
CA GLY A 142 -24.82 -12.27 -7.34
C GLY A 142 -25.66 -13.52 -7.57
N MET A 143 -25.19 -14.67 -7.12
CA MET A 143 -25.96 -15.92 -7.21
C MET A 143 -27.19 -15.88 -6.31
N GLU A 144 -27.05 -15.39 -5.09
CA GLU A 144 -28.16 -15.25 -4.16
C GLU A 144 -29.23 -14.31 -4.72
N ASP A 145 -28.81 -13.20 -5.31
CA ASP A 145 -29.75 -12.25 -5.91
C ASP A 145 -30.51 -12.88 -7.06
N SER A 146 -29.84 -13.69 -7.89
CA SER A 146 -30.50 -14.31 -9.03
C SER A 146 -31.43 -15.47 -8.65
N THR A 147 -31.25 -16.04 -7.47
CA THR A 147 -32.09 -17.14 -6.95
C THR A 147 -33.01 -16.68 -5.81
N GLY A 148 -33.20 -15.38 -5.69
CA GLY A 148 -34.01 -14.81 -4.63
C GLY A 148 -35.48 -15.19 -4.74
N PRO A 149 -36.29 -14.79 -3.74
CA PRO A 149 -37.68 -15.24 -3.63
C PRO A 149 -38.59 -14.93 -4.83
N GLY A 150 -38.16 -14.05 -5.68
CA GLY A 150 -38.93 -13.75 -6.89
C GLY A 150 -38.61 -14.66 -8.06
N ALA A 151 -37.66 -15.54 -7.89
CA ALA A 151 -37.20 -16.38 -8.99
C ALA A 151 -38.10 -17.57 -9.18
#